data_335b3886efcecbc9941aebaf3b0a1715
#
_entry.id   335b3886efcecbc9941aebaf3b0a1715
#
_cell.length_a   1.000
_cell.length_b   1.000
_cell.length_c   1.000
_cell.angle_alpha   90.00
_cell.angle_beta   90.00
_cell.angle_gamma   90.00
#
_symmetry.space_group_name_H-M   'P 1'
#
loop_
_entity.id
_entity.type
_entity.pdbx_description
1 polymer ?
#
loop_
_entity_poly.entity_id
_entity_poly.type
_entity_poly.pdbx_seq_one_letter_code
_entity_poly.pdbx_strand_id
1 'polypeptide(L)'
;KALYIRAGSLLTMADITKREVIKANEAATIHIGLAPSTVSMMAKQFKIYAVKHPEIHFDIHEGSTFTLKDQLENRVVDITTLRTPISVNGYASHILMTDELCAMSVLQEKWGENGVLTLEQLSGEPLILSHRYRGFLLSAFERKGLSVDIYYECEDARTAMTLAENGLGIAILPASMRPLADKCFVYKIDSDELITEVLLAWNKEKVTDEIKEFLEFLFNQFD
;
A
#
# COMPACT_ATOMS: atom_id res chain seq x y z
N LYS A 1 20.40 7.30 -20.43
CA LYS A 1 19.17 6.95 -19.71
C LYS A 1 18.70 5.53 -20.03
N ALA A 2 18.53 5.16 -21.33
CA ALA A 2 18.12 3.81 -21.74
C ALA A 2 19.12 2.70 -21.31
N LEU A 3 20.43 2.97 -21.37
CA LEU A 3 21.47 2.02 -20.95
C LEU A 3 21.39 1.72 -19.45
N TYR A 4 21.11 2.71 -18.60
CA TYR A 4 21.00 2.56 -17.15
C TYR A 4 19.81 1.67 -16.77
N ILE A 5 18.67 1.89 -17.42
CA ILE A 5 17.46 1.07 -17.21
C ILE A 5 17.72 -0.38 -17.62
N ARG A 6 18.36 -0.60 -18.79
CA ARG A 6 18.69 -1.96 -19.25
C ARG A 6 19.76 -2.66 -18.40
N ALA A 7 20.75 -1.91 -17.90
CA ALA A 7 21.73 -2.46 -16.97
C ALA A 7 21.08 -2.88 -15.63
N GLY A 8 20.14 -2.08 -15.11
CA GLY A 8 19.34 -2.47 -13.94
C GLY A 8 18.55 -3.74 -14.19
N SER A 9 17.87 -3.87 -15.31
CA SER A 9 17.12 -5.08 -15.67
C SER A 9 18.03 -6.33 -15.81
N LEU A 10 19.22 -6.18 -16.36
CA LEU A 10 20.19 -7.28 -16.48
C LEU A 10 20.74 -7.72 -15.13
N LEU A 11 21.03 -6.80 -14.21
CA LEU A 11 21.45 -7.11 -12.85
C LEU A 11 20.33 -7.86 -12.09
N THR A 12 19.10 -7.35 -12.20
CA THR A 12 17.93 -8.02 -11.62
C THR A 12 17.75 -9.44 -12.16
N MET A 13 17.91 -9.61 -13.48
CA MET A 13 17.79 -10.92 -14.12
C MET A 13 18.92 -11.88 -13.70
N ALA A 14 20.15 -11.39 -13.52
CA ALA A 14 21.26 -12.17 -13.00
C ALA A 14 21.02 -12.62 -11.55
N ASP A 15 20.47 -11.76 -10.70
CA ASP A 15 20.11 -12.10 -9.31
C ASP A 15 18.96 -13.13 -9.25
N ILE A 16 17.96 -13.01 -10.13
CA ILE A 16 16.88 -13.99 -10.25
C ILE A 16 17.43 -15.35 -10.66
N THR A 17 18.28 -15.40 -11.70
CA THR A 17 18.89 -16.66 -12.16
C THR A 17 19.75 -17.30 -11.07
N LYS A 18 20.51 -16.49 -10.32
CA LYS A 18 21.30 -16.98 -9.18
C LYS A 18 20.41 -17.59 -8.10
N ARG A 19 19.28 -16.94 -7.79
CA ARG A 19 18.28 -17.47 -6.83
C ARG A 19 17.61 -18.74 -7.32
N GLU A 20 17.27 -18.85 -8.61
CA GLU A 20 16.70 -20.06 -9.20
C GLU A 20 17.66 -21.27 -9.11
N VAL A 21 18.96 -21.05 -9.24
CA VAL A 21 19.98 -22.10 -9.09
C VAL A 21 20.18 -22.52 -7.63
N ILE A 22 20.07 -21.60 -6.68
CA ILE A 22 20.19 -21.87 -5.24
C ILE A 22 18.94 -22.58 -4.71
N LYS A 23 17.76 -22.33 -5.26
CA LYS A 23 16.46 -22.92 -4.88
C LYS A 23 16.38 -24.46 -4.97
N ALA A 24 17.31 -25.11 -5.62
CA ALA A 24 17.27 -26.58 -5.74
C ALA A 24 17.55 -27.35 -4.42
N ASN A 25 17.88 -26.64 -3.31
CA ASN A 25 18.26 -27.25 -2.02
C ASN A 25 17.80 -26.50 -0.75
N GLU A 26 16.95 -25.45 -0.85
CA GLU A 26 16.57 -24.65 0.32
C GLU A 26 15.05 -24.65 0.52
N ALA A 27 14.62 -24.31 1.76
CA ALA A 27 13.22 -24.11 2.12
C ALA A 27 12.51 -23.20 1.11
N ALA A 28 11.27 -23.52 0.74
CA ALA A 28 10.50 -22.74 -0.23
C ALA A 28 10.35 -21.28 0.26
N THR A 29 10.77 -20.33 -0.55
CA THR A 29 10.70 -18.91 -0.22
C THR A 29 9.69 -18.23 -1.13
N ILE A 30 8.72 -17.52 -0.52
CA ILE A 30 7.76 -16.66 -1.22
C ILE A 30 8.27 -15.23 -1.15
N HIS A 31 8.54 -14.63 -2.31
CA HIS A 31 8.91 -13.22 -2.42
C HIS A 31 7.65 -12.37 -2.49
N ILE A 32 7.41 -11.54 -1.47
CA ILE A 32 6.18 -10.76 -1.38
C ILE A 32 6.44 -9.25 -1.26
N GLY A 33 5.75 -8.48 -2.09
CA GLY A 33 5.75 -7.02 -2.04
C GLY A 33 4.65 -6.48 -1.13
N LEU A 34 4.99 -5.59 -0.20
CA LEU A 34 4.03 -4.97 0.72
C LEU A 34 4.05 -3.45 0.61
N ALA A 35 2.89 -2.87 0.30
CA ALA A 35 2.71 -1.43 0.49
C ALA A 35 2.71 -1.11 2.00
N PRO A 36 3.29 0.03 2.45
CA PRO A 36 3.43 0.36 3.87
C PRO A 36 2.11 0.28 4.65
N SER A 37 1.00 0.68 4.03
CA SER A 37 -0.33 0.64 4.64
C SER A 37 -0.92 -0.78 4.78
N THR A 38 -0.30 -1.80 4.20
CA THR A 38 -0.78 -3.19 4.24
C THR A 38 0.03 -4.07 5.18
N VAL A 39 1.18 -3.59 5.68
CA VAL A 39 2.09 -4.36 6.51
C VAL A 39 1.41 -4.89 7.77
N SER A 40 0.68 -4.03 8.51
CA SER A 40 0.00 -4.44 9.75
C SER A 40 -1.07 -5.51 9.52
N MET A 41 -1.77 -5.45 8.39
CA MET A 41 -2.77 -6.44 7.98
C MET A 41 -2.10 -7.78 7.63
N MET A 42 -1.07 -7.74 6.78
CA MET A 42 -0.36 -8.92 6.31
C MET A 42 0.45 -9.61 7.42
N ALA A 43 1.02 -8.86 8.36
CA ALA A 43 1.73 -9.42 9.51
C ALA A 43 0.88 -10.38 10.35
N LYS A 44 -0.43 -10.09 10.48
CA LYS A 44 -1.37 -11.00 11.16
C LYS A 44 -1.52 -12.31 10.39
N GLN A 45 -1.58 -12.24 9.07
CA GLN A 45 -1.73 -13.41 8.20
C GLN A 45 -0.46 -14.25 8.18
N PHE A 46 0.71 -13.62 8.10
CA PHE A 46 2.00 -14.32 8.20
C PHE A 46 2.12 -15.09 9.52
N LYS A 47 1.70 -14.47 10.65
CA LYS A 47 1.71 -15.16 11.95
C LYS A 47 0.86 -16.44 11.95
N ILE A 48 -0.33 -16.39 11.34
CA ILE A 48 -1.25 -17.53 11.28
C ILE A 48 -0.68 -18.60 10.34
N TYR A 49 -0.18 -18.19 9.17
CA TYR A 49 0.34 -19.09 8.15
C TYR A 49 1.63 -19.80 8.59
N ALA A 50 2.58 -19.08 9.18
CA ALA A 50 3.85 -19.63 9.63
C ALA A 50 3.72 -20.73 10.70
N VAL A 51 2.64 -20.73 11.48
CA VAL A 51 2.37 -21.82 12.45
C VAL A 51 2.03 -23.14 11.76
N LYS A 52 1.40 -23.07 10.59
CA LYS A 52 0.98 -24.24 9.82
C LYS A 52 2.03 -24.70 8.82
N HIS A 53 2.83 -23.76 8.32
CA HIS A 53 3.83 -23.94 7.27
C HIS A 53 5.21 -23.40 7.72
N PRO A 54 5.84 -24.01 8.75
CA PRO A 54 7.12 -23.54 9.29
C PRO A 54 8.29 -23.69 8.30
N GLU A 55 8.12 -24.50 7.27
CA GLU A 55 9.08 -24.72 6.17
C GLU A 55 9.07 -23.59 5.13
N ILE A 56 8.02 -22.73 5.11
CA ILE A 56 7.91 -21.61 4.17
C ILE A 56 8.58 -20.37 4.73
N HIS A 57 9.50 -19.82 3.96
CA HIS A 57 10.13 -18.54 4.26
C HIS A 57 9.50 -17.42 3.41
N PHE A 58 9.50 -16.20 3.96
CA PHE A 58 9.05 -15.01 3.24
C PHE A 58 10.22 -14.04 3.07
N ASP A 59 10.46 -13.62 1.82
CA ASP A 59 11.32 -12.48 1.51
C ASP A 59 10.41 -11.28 1.21
N ILE A 60 10.46 -10.28 2.11
CA ILE A 60 9.51 -9.15 2.09
C ILE A 60 10.18 -7.93 1.47
N HIS A 61 9.57 -7.44 0.40
CA HIS A 61 9.95 -6.20 -0.29
C HIS A 61 8.95 -5.10 0.04
N GLU A 62 9.43 -3.92 0.39
CA GLU A 62 8.58 -2.76 0.65
C GLU A 62 8.73 -1.71 -0.46
N GLY A 63 7.64 -1.01 -0.74
CA GLY A 63 7.68 0.06 -1.73
C GLY A 63 6.34 0.75 -1.96
N SER A 64 6.37 1.78 -2.80
CA SER A 64 5.15 2.38 -3.32
C SER A 64 4.41 1.38 -4.21
N THR A 65 3.11 1.56 -4.41
CA THR A 65 2.32 0.72 -5.34
C THR A 65 2.95 0.65 -6.73
N PHE A 66 3.55 1.74 -7.22
CA PHE A 66 4.21 1.76 -8.53
C PHE A 66 5.50 0.94 -8.52
N THR A 67 6.34 1.12 -7.49
CA THR A 67 7.57 0.33 -7.32
C THR A 67 7.27 -1.17 -7.19
N LEU A 68 6.25 -1.52 -6.41
CA LEU A 68 5.85 -2.91 -6.20
C LEU A 68 5.28 -3.55 -7.46
N LYS A 69 4.53 -2.78 -8.26
CA LYS A 69 4.07 -3.24 -9.57
C LYS A 69 5.25 -3.51 -10.51
N ASP A 70 6.24 -2.60 -10.58
CA ASP A 70 7.46 -2.80 -11.36
C ASP A 70 8.24 -4.03 -10.87
N GLN A 71 8.29 -4.28 -9.57
CA GLN A 71 8.93 -5.48 -9.01
C GLN A 71 8.19 -6.76 -9.41
N LEU A 72 6.85 -6.74 -9.43
CA LEU A 72 6.05 -7.86 -9.93
C LEU A 72 6.29 -8.10 -11.43
N GLU A 73 6.35 -7.03 -12.23
CA GLU A 73 6.64 -7.08 -13.67
C GLU A 73 8.04 -7.68 -13.94
N ASN A 74 9.01 -7.28 -13.14
CA ASN A 74 10.40 -7.74 -13.24
C ASN A 74 10.65 -9.05 -12.46
N ARG A 75 9.63 -9.66 -11.87
CA ARG A 75 9.71 -10.93 -11.13
C ARG A 75 10.64 -10.89 -9.91
N VAL A 76 10.79 -9.74 -9.32
CA VAL A 76 11.50 -9.57 -8.04
C VAL A 76 10.61 -10.09 -6.90
N VAL A 77 9.30 -9.94 -7.05
CA VAL A 77 8.30 -10.51 -6.14
C VAL A 77 7.35 -11.44 -6.89
N ASP A 78 6.87 -12.48 -6.21
CA ASP A 78 5.90 -13.45 -6.73
C ASP A 78 4.46 -12.93 -6.57
N ILE A 79 4.21 -12.27 -5.45
CA ILE A 79 2.92 -11.71 -5.03
C ILE A 79 3.17 -10.30 -4.52
N THR A 80 2.21 -9.40 -4.70
CA THR A 80 2.33 -8.07 -4.09
C THR A 80 0.98 -7.51 -3.68
N THR A 81 0.97 -6.75 -2.59
CA THR A 81 -0.16 -5.89 -2.25
C THR A 81 -0.04 -4.57 -2.99
N LEU A 82 -1.09 -4.19 -3.69
CA LEU A 82 -1.20 -2.92 -4.40
C LEU A 82 -2.41 -2.16 -3.86
N ARG A 83 -2.41 -0.85 -4.04
CA ARG A 83 -3.54 -0.01 -3.64
C ARG A 83 -4.03 0.81 -4.80
N THR A 84 -5.35 0.84 -5.00
CA THR A 84 -5.97 1.68 -6.06
C THR A 84 -5.79 3.18 -5.76
N PRO A 85 -5.77 4.05 -6.79
CA PRO A 85 -5.91 3.71 -8.21
C PRO A 85 -4.62 3.13 -8.82
N ILE A 86 -4.71 1.95 -9.40
CA ILE A 86 -3.64 1.29 -10.16
C ILE A 86 -4.23 0.33 -11.18
N SER A 87 -3.65 0.25 -12.37
CA SER A 87 -4.01 -0.79 -13.33
C SER A 87 -3.17 -2.06 -13.11
N VAL A 88 -3.86 -3.19 -12.98
CA VAL A 88 -3.25 -4.53 -12.86
C VAL A 88 -3.49 -5.38 -14.10
N ASN A 89 -3.71 -4.74 -15.26
CA ASN A 89 -3.88 -5.45 -16.53
C ASN A 89 -2.71 -6.41 -16.79
N GLY A 90 -3.03 -7.65 -17.18
CA GLY A 90 -2.04 -8.70 -17.42
C GLY A 90 -1.69 -9.54 -16.19
N TYR A 91 -2.16 -9.18 -15.00
CA TYR A 91 -1.96 -9.92 -13.75
C TYR A 91 -3.27 -10.52 -13.25
N ALA A 92 -3.18 -11.56 -12.43
CA ALA A 92 -4.27 -11.94 -11.58
C ALA A 92 -4.34 -10.97 -10.40
N SER A 93 -5.53 -10.69 -9.92
CA SER A 93 -5.71 -9.88 -8.71
C SER A 93 -6.95 -10.29 -7.95
N HIS A 94 -6.91 -10.05 -6.65
CA HIS A 94 -8.04 -10.25 -5.73
C HIS A 94 -8.11 -9.05 -4.79
N ILE A 95 -9.32 -8.54 -4.53
CA ILE A 95 -9.53 -7.43 -3.60
C ILE A 95 -9.49 -8.02 -2.18
N LEU A 96 -8.53 -7.58 -1.37
CA LEU A 96 -8.43 -8.02 0.03
C LEU A 96 -9.34 -7.19 0.94
N MET A 97 -9.46 -5.90 0.67
CA MET A 97 -10.31 -5.00 1.45
C MET A 97 -10.58 -3.69 0.73
N THR A 98 -11.70 -3.08 1.04
CA THR A 98 -11.99 -1.68 0.75
C THR A 98 -11.58 -0.83 1.95
N ASP A 99 -11.02 0.36 1.70
CA ASP A 99 -10.46 1.23 2.72
C ASP A 99 -10.79 2.69 2.43
N GLU A 100 -11.29 3.40 3.42
CA GLU A 100 -11.58 4.84 3.31
C GLU A 100 -10.32 5.66 3.54
N LEU A 101 -10.20 6.83 2.90
CA LEU A 101 -9.21 7.81 3.29
C LEU A 101 -9.70 8.59 4.51
N CYS A 102 -8.78 8.82 5.45
CA CYS A 102 -8.99 9.56 6.69
C CYS A 102 -8.07 10.76 6.75
N ALA A 103 -8.45 11.76 7.51
CA ALA A 103 -7.58 12.85 7.92
C ALA A 103 -6.87 12.48 9.23
N MET A 104 -5.56 12.66 9.30
CA MET A 104 -4.73 12.36 10.47
C MET A 104 -3.92 13.59 10.84
N SER A 105 -4.04 14.05 12.10
CA SER A 105 -3.39 15.27 12.58
C SER A 105 -3.21 15.27 14.09
N VAL A 106 -2.22 16.01 14.57
CA VAL A 106 -2.02 16.27 16.02
C VAL A 106 -2.96 17.37 16.56
N LEU A 107 -3.71 18.07 15.70
CA LEU A 107 -4.53 19.22 16.05
C LEU A 107 -5.95 18.78 16.46
N GLN A 108 -6.12 18.29 17.69
CA GLN A 108 -7.42 17.86 18.22
C GLN A 108 -8.39 19.02 18.44
N GLU A 109 -7.89 20.13 18.96
CA GLU A 109 -8.73 21.25 19.46
C GLU A 109 -9.54 21.95 18.36
N LYS A 110 -9.13 21.79 17.10
CA LYS A 110 -9.71 22.52 15.98
C LYS A 110 -11.03 21.93 15.45
N TRP A 111 -11.26 20.62 15.59
CA TRP A 111 -12.36 19.92 14.90
C TRP A 111 -13.35 19.20 15.83
N GLY A 112 -13.20 19.32 17.14
CA GLY A 112 -14.15 18.77 18.10
C GLY A 112 -14.09 17.23 18.22
N GLU A 113 -15.01 16.68 19.01
CA GLU A 113 -14.98 15.26 19.44
C GLU A 113 -15.61 14.28 18.43
N ASN A 114 -16.24 14.75 17.36
CA ASN A 114 -17.11 13.88 16.53
C ASN A 114 -16.38 12.94 15.58
N GLY A 115 -15.06 13.03 15.46
CA GLY A 115 -14.27 12.11 14.64
C GLY A 115 -14.56 12.14 13.13
N VAL A 116 -15.36 13.08 12.62
CA VAL A 116 -15.74 13.23 11.21
C VAL A 116 -15.44 14.64 10.76
N LEU A 117 -14.78 14.77 9.60
CA LEU A 117 -14.50 16.06 8.95
C LEU A 117 -15.16 16.11 7.58
N THR A 118 -15.72 17.25 7.23
CA THR A 118 -16.22 17.50 5.88
C THR A 118 -15.11 18.03 4.96
N LEU A 119 -15.32 17.97 3.65
CA LEU A 119 -14.37 18.54 2.68
C LEU A 119 -14.28 20.06 2.84
N GLU A 120 -15.38 20.72 3.26
CA GLU A 120 -15.41 22.16 3.57
C GLU A 120 -14.48 22.51 4.73
N GLN A 121 -14.44 21.68 5.78
CA GLN A 121 -13.55 21.84 6.92
C GLN A 121 -12.08 21.62 6.58
N LEU A 122 -11.81 20.75 5.62
CA LEU A 122 -10.46 20.47 5.10
C LEU A 122 -10.00 21.53 4.08
N SER A 123 -10.95 22.26 3.47
CA SER A 123 -10.64 23.34 2.52
C SER A 123 -9.91 24.47 3.23
N GLY A 124 -8.76 24.86 2.68
CA GLY A 124 -7.90 25.89 3.28
C GLY A 124 -6.97 25.41 4.40
N GLU A 125 -6.99 24.10 4.72
CA GLU A 125 -6.02 23.51 5.63
C GLU A 125 -4.79 22.99 4.87
N PRO A 126 -3.59 23.02 5.48
CA PRO A 126 -2.39 22.49 4.85
C PRO A 126 -2.44 20.97 4.78
N LEU A 127 -2.73 20.41 3.60
CA LEU A 127 -2.84 18.98 3.43
C LEU A 127 -1.50 18.34 3.06
N ILE A 128 -1.30 17.12 3.56
CA ILE A 128 -0.17 16.25 3.29
C ILE A 128 -0.73 14.96 2.70
N LEU A 129 -0.24 14.55 1.54
CA LEU A 129 -0.74 13.33 0.90
C LEU A 129 0.32 12.58 0.09
N SER A 130 0.02 11.35 -0.25
CA SER A 130 0.80 10.61 -1.24
C SER A 130 0.38 11.05 -2.65
N HIS A 131 1.36 11.22 -3.54
CA HIS A 131 1.15 11.58 -4.96
C HIS A 131 0.02 10.79 -5.63
N ARG A 132 -0.15 9.54 -5.25
CA ARG A 132 -1.21 8.64 -5.75
C ARG A 132 -2.61 9.22 -5.56
N TYR A 133 -2.86 9.85 -4.44
CA TYR A 133 -4.20 10.33 -4.06
C TYR A 133 -4.50 11.74 -4.55
N ARG A 134 -3.50 12.44 -5.13
CA ARG A 134 -3.66 13.83 -5.57
C ARG A 134 -4.87 14.01 -6.49
N GLY A 135 -4.91 13.30 -7.62
CA GLY A 135 -6.01 13.43 -8.59
C GLY A 135 -7.37 13.06 -7.99
N PHE A 136 -7.38 12.07 -7.13
CA PHE A 136 -8.54 11.57 -6.42
C PHE A 136 -9.11 12.63 -5.47
N LEU A 137 -8.25 13.21 -4.63
CA LEU A 137 -8.62 14.26 -3.70
C LEU A 137 -9.07 15.54 -4.44
N LEU A 138 -8.29 16.01 -5.42
CA LEU A 138 -8.64 17.19 -6.22
C LEU A 138 -10.02 17.06 -6.84
N SER A 139 -10.35 15.90 -7.44
CA SER A 139 -11.66 15.66 -8.04
C SER A 139 -12.80 15.71 -7.04
N ALA A 140 -12.60 15.21 -5.81
CA ALA A 140 -13.62 15.27 -4.76
C ALA A 140 -13.91 16.72 -4.31
N PHE A 141 -12.86 17.55 -4.16
CA PHE A 141 -13.01 18.96 -3.81
C PHE A 141 -13.63 19.77 -4.95
N GLU A 142 -13.18 19.55 -6.20
CA GLU A 142 -13.68 20.25 -7.39
C GLU A 142 -15.19 20.03 -7.60
N ARG A 143 -15.69 18.80 -7.41
CA ARG A 143 -17.13 18.51 -7.50
C ARG A 143 -17.99 19.29 -6.51
N LYS A 144 -17.41 19.68 -5.38
CA LYS A 144 -18.09 20.55 -4.39
C LYS A 144 -17.79 22.04 -4.59
N GLY A 145 -17.02 22.40 -5.62
CA GLY A 145 -16.61 23.80 -5.86
C GLY A 145 -15.63 24.33 -4.80
N LEU A 146 -14.90 23.42 -4.13
CA LEU A 146 -13.94 23.76 -3.09
C LEU A 146 -12.52 23.77 -3.65
N SER A 147 -11.66 24.60 -3.05
CA SER A 147 -10.22 24.57 -3.28
C SER A 147 -9.53 23.69 -2.22
N VAL A 148 -8.42 23.09 -2.59
CA VAL A 148 -7.58 22.32 -1.68
C VAL A 148 -6.16 22.87 -1.73
N ASP A 149 -5.52 22.98 -0.56
CA ASP A 149 -4.16 23.44 -0.42
C ASP A 149 -3.25 22.26 -0.04
N ILE A 150 -2.50 21.77 -1.03
CA ILE A 150 -1.58 20.64 -0.85
C ILE A 150 -0.20 21.20 -0.57
N TYR A 151 0.22 21.15 0.69
CA TYR A 151 1.51 21.68 1.13
C TYR A 151 2.65 20.68 0.94
N TYR A 152 2.36 19.39 1.15
CA TYR A 152 3.38 18.34 1.05
C TYR A 152 2.83 17.15 0.26
N GLU A 153 3.62 16.68 -0.70
CA GLU A 153 3.37 15.46 -1.45
C GLU A 153 4.50 14.47 -1.23
N CYS A 154 4.16 13.23 -0.91
CA CYS A 154 5.11 12.17 -0.58
C CYS A 154 4.86 10.92 -1.43
N GLU A 155 5.89 10.14 -1.67
CA GLU A 155 5.76 8.80 -2.27
C GLU A 155 5.18 7.79 -1.27
N ASP A 156 5.53 7.91 0.01
CA ASP A 156 5.26 6.93 1.06
C ASP A 156 4.30 7.49 2.11
N ALA A 157 3.30 6.68 2.49
CA ALA A 157 2.32 7.03 3.51
C ALA A 157 2.94 7.23 4.91
N ARG A 158 4.04 6.54 5.25
CA ARG A 158 4.75 6.73 6.53
C ARG A 158 5.41 8.10 6.60
N THR A 159 5.96 8.59 5.48
CA THR A 159 6.49 9.95 5.40
C THR A 159 5.39 10.98 5.65
N ALA A 160 4.23 10.84 5.00
CA ALA A 160 3.09 11.73 5.24
C ALA A 160 2.62 11.69 6.70
N MET A 161 2.56 10.49 7.29
CA MET A 161 2.23 10.31 8.72
C MET A 161 3.23 11.05 9.62
N THR A 162 4.52 10.85 9.39
CA THR A 162 5.58 11.50 10.17
C THR A 162 5.51 13.02 10.10
N LEU A 163 5.20 13.60 8.93
CA LEU A 163 5.02 15.05 8.78
C LEU A 163 3.82 15.54 9.61
N ALA A 164 2.70 14.81 9.57
CA ALA A 164 1.51 15.15 10.36
C ALA A 164 1.76 15.03 11.86
N GLU A 165 2.47 14.02 12.33
CA GLU A 165 2.87 13.83 13.73
C GLU A 165 3.77 14.95 14.25
N ASN A 166 4.45 15.66 13.37
CA ASN A 166 5.25 16.84 13.70
C ASN A 166 4.50 18.18 13.49
N GLY A 167 3.19 18.11 13.25
CA GLY A 167 2.33 19.30 13.19
C GLY A 167 2.45 20.12 11.89
N LEU A 168 3.00 19.52 10.81
CA LEU A 168 3.21 20.24 9.55
C LEU A 168 1.95 20.35 8.69
N GLY A 169 0.86 19.67 9.08
CA GLY A 169 -0.42 19.69 8.37
C GLY A 169 -1.29 18.49 8.71
N ILE A 170 -2.26 18.24 7.84
CA ILE A 170 -3.20 17.14 7.93
C ILE A 170 -2.84 16.08 6.90
N ALA A 171 -2.47 14.90 7.32
CA ALA A 171 -2.21 13.79 6.40
C ALA A 171 -3.52 13.14 5.97
N ILE A 172 -3.73 13.00 4.64
CA ILE A 172 -4.84 12.25 4.07
C ILE A 172 -4.32 10.86 3.70
N LEU A 173 -4.69 9.88 4.52
CA LEU A 173 -4.15 8.52 4.48
C LEU A 173 -5.26 7.47 4.61
N PRO A 174 -5.03 6.23 4.16
CA PRO A 174 -5.96 5.13 4.37
C PRO A 174 -6.22 4.86 5.86
N ALA A 175 -7.46 4.53 6.21
CA ALA A 175 -7.84 4.20 7.59
C ALA A 175 -7.06 3.00 8.16
N SER A 176 -6.60 2.08 7.31
CA SER A 176 -5.71 0.99 7.69
C SER A 176 -4.35 1.44 8.27
N MET A 177 -3.97 2.72 8.08
CA MET A 177 -2.78 3.31 8.72
C MET A 177 -3.01 3.70 10.19
N ARG A 178 -4.26 3.71 10.67
CA ARG A 178 -4.60 4.08 12.07
C ARG A 178 -3.73 3.38 13.14
N PRO A 179 -3.40 2.09 13.02
CA PRO A 179 -2.55 1.41 14.01
C PRO A 179 -1.11 1.96 14.11
N LEU A 180 -0.68 2.76 13.13
CA LEU A 180 0.64 3.39 13.09
C LEU A 180 0.61 4.88 13.46
N ALA A 181 -0.58 5.43 13.71
CA ALA A 181 -0.81 6.84 13.99
C ALA A 181 -0.79 7.11 15.50
N ASP A 182 0.33 6.80 16.18
CA ASP A 182 0.42 6.86 17.64
C ASP A 182 0.19 8.26 18.23
N LYS A 183 0.54 9.32 17.47
CA LYS A 183 0.45 10.72 17.93
C LYS A 183 -0.65 11.51 17.24
N CYS A 184 -1.30 10.97 16.23
CA CYS A 184 -2.34 11.65 15.48
C CYS A 184 -3.74 11.24 15.94
N PHE A 185 -4.63 12.22 16.00
CA PHE A 185 -6.07 11.97 15.98
C PHE A 185 -6.48 11.59 14.55
N VAL A 186 -7.38 10.63 14.43
CA VAL A 186 -7.83 10.10 13.15
C VAL A 186 -9.29 10.44 12.95
N TYR A 187 -9.57 11.22 11.93
CA TYR A 187 -10.89 11.68 11.57
C TYR A 187 -11.37 11.01 10.29
N LYS A 188 -12.59 10.49 10.31
CA LYS A 188 -13.26 10.06 9.08
C LYS A 188 -13.52 11.30 8.21
N ILE A 189 -13.36 11.19 6.90
CA ILE A 189 -13.77 12.23 5.95
C ILE A 189 -15.17 11.89 5.47
N ASP A 190 -16.09 12.84 5.56
CA ASP A 190 -17.47 12.71 5.08
C ASP A 190 -17.50 12.82 3.55
N SER A 191 -17.12 11.71 2.89
CA SER A 191 -17.10 11.61 1.44
C SER A 191 -17.11 10.15 1.01
N ASP A 192 -18.13 9.74 0.27
CA ASP A 192 -18.25 8.40 -0.31
C ASP A 192 -17.29 8.18 -1.50
N GLU A 193 -16.57 9.21 -1.92
CA GLU A 193 -15.68 9.16 -3.08
C GLU A 193 -14.24 8.87 -2.70
N LEU A 194 -13.85 9.10 -1.45
CA LEU A 194 -12.49 8.91 -0.97
C LEU A 194 -12.26 7.48 -0.47
N ILE A 195 -12.56 6.53 -1.36
CA ILE A 195 -12.44 5.09 -1.11
C ILE A 195 -11.32 4.53 -1.97
N THR A 196 -10.53 3.63 -1.43
CA THR A 196 -9.45 2.90 -2.09
C THR A 196 -9.56 1.41 -1.78
N GLU A 197 -8.97 0.57 -2.61
CA GLU A 197 -8.96 -0.88 -2.40
C GLU A 197 -7.52 -1.36 -2.22
N VAL A 198 -7.35 -2.37 -1.41
CA VAL A 198 -6.13 -3.16 -1.35
C VAL A 198 -6.31 -4.38 -2.23
N LEU A 199 -5.48 -4.49 -3.25
CA LEU A 199 -5.41 -5.61 -4.17
C LEU A 199 -4.24 -6.49 -3.80
N LEU A 200 -4.43 -7.80 -3.82
CA LEU A 200 -3.36 -8.76 -3.96
C LEU A 200 -3.18 -9.03 -5.45
N ALA A 201 -1.96 -8.94 -5.98
CA ALA A 201 -1.68 -9.16 -7.39
C ALA A 201 -0.53 -10.15 -7.56
N TRP A 202 -0.61 -11.01 -8.61
CA TRP A 202 0.40 -12.03 -8.92
C TRP A 202 0.41 -12.36 -10.41
N ASN A 203 1.48 -13.01 -10.88
CA ASN A 203 1.57 -13.47 -12.26
C ASN A 203 0.88 -14.83 -12.41
N LYS A 204 -0.13 -14.95 -13.27
CA LYS A 204 -0.91 -16.18 -13.51
C LYS A 204 -0.10 -17.35 -14.03
N GLU A 205 0.95 -17.07 -14.80
CA GLU A 205 1.71 -18.10 -15.53
C GLU A 205 2.78 -18.79 -14.68
N LYS A 206 3.07 -18.24 -13.49
CA LYS A 206 4.16 -18.72 -12.63
C LYS A 206 3.73 -18.81 -11.16
N VAL A 207 2.75 -19.64 -10.91
CA VAL A 207 2.28 -19.92 -9.55
C VAL A 207 2.80 -21.29 -9.17
N THR A 208 3.73 -21.38 -8.19
CA THR A 208 4.16 -22.64 -7.60
C THR A 208 3.07 -23.17 -6.65
N ASP A 209 3.18 -24.42 -6.23
CA ASP A 209 2.17 -25.00 -5.31
C ASP A 209 2.15 -24.24 -3.98
N GLU A 210 3.30 -23.80 -3.47
CA GLU A 210 3.41 -23.02 -2.24
C GLU A 210 2.76 -21.64 -2.37
N ILE A 211 2.97 -20.96 -3.51
CA ILE A 211 2.32 -19.67 -3.81
C ILE A 211 0.82 -19.86 -3.90
N LYS A 212 0.35 -20.92 -4.55
CA LYS A 212 -1.07 -21.22 -4.70
C LYS A 212 -1.72 -21.46 -3.34
N GLU A 213 -1.10 -22.29 -2.51
CA GLU A 213 -1.59 -22.58 -1.16
C GLU A 213 -1.66 -21.32 -0.28
N PHE A 214 -0.65 -20.47 -0.36
CA PHE A 214 -0.65 -19.18 0.35
C PHE A 214 -1.73 -18.23 -0.16
N LEU A 215 -1.96 -18.15 -1.47
CA LEU A 215 -3.04 -17.36 -2.06
C LEU A 215 -4.41 -17.87 -1.59
N GLU A 216 -4.67 -19.17 -1.64
CA GLU A 216 -5.91 -19.79 -1.18
C GLU A 216 -6.12 -19.54 0.33
N PHE A 217 -5.06 -19.61 1.13
CA PHE A 217 -5.12 -19.23 2.53
C PHE A 217 -5.54 -17.76 2.70
N LEU A 218 -4.93 -16.82 1.98
CA LEU A 218 -5.27 -15.40 2.06
C LEU A 218 -6.72 -15.13 1.64
N PHE A 219 -7.20 -15.73 0.56
CA PHE A 219 -8.59 -15.56 0.13
C PHE A 219 -9.57 -15.98 1.23
N ASN A 220 -9.35 -17.12 1.88
CA ASN A 220 -10.18 -17.58 2.99
C ASN A 220 -10.12 -16.68 4.25
N GLN A 221 -9.16 -15.74 4.36
CA GLN A 221 -9.05 -14.81 5.48
C GLN A 221 -9.76 -13.48 5.21
N PHE A 222 -9.98 -13.14 3.94
CA PHE A 222 -10.50 -11.83 3.53
C PHE A 222 -11.89 -11.91 2.86
N ASP A 223 -12.37 -13.10 2.49
CA ASP A 223 -13.75 -13.36 2.06
C ASP A 223 -14.67 -13.51 3.29
#